data_121a71953c5e6648d54f9a3a8000a192
#
_entry.id   121a71953c5e6648d54f9a3a8000a192
#
_cell.length_a   1.000
_cell.length_b   1.000
_cell.length_c   1.000
_cell.angle_alpha   90.00
_cell.angle_beta   90.00
_cell.angle_gamma   90.00
#
_symmetry.space_group_name_H-M   'P 1'
#
loop_
_entity.id
_entity.type
_entity.pdbx_description
1 polymer ?
#
loop_
_entity_poly.entity_id
_entity_poly.type
_entity_poly.pdbx_seq_one_letter_code
_entity_poly.pdbx_strand_id
1 'polypeptide(L)'
;MLLDAARAMAYVTARSVDDGADMNRIRRMVSQSKKFITESCQKVVHNSMQVMGGIAYTNVFPIERIYRDVRLASIWTGTSEVMSMITAHEWYREYFAQKAKQTTRDSELDAQEASDDEKIYDDDDMWKKGW
;
A
#
# COMPACT_ATOMS: atom_id res chain seq x y z
N MET A 1 -9.20 5.96 17.33
CA MET A 1 -8.64 6.23 15.98
C MET A 1 -7.82 5.08 15.41
N LEU A 2 -6.64 4.66 15.99
CA LEU A 2 -5.82 3.57 15.42
C LEU A 2 -6.59 2.24 15.33
N LEU A 3 -7.32 1.85 16.37
CA LEU A 3 -8.11 0.61 16.37
C LEU A 3 -9.26 0.64 15.37
N ASP A 4 -9.91 1.78 15.19
CA ASP A 4 -11.01 1.91 14.22
C ASP A 4 -10.50 1.85 12.80
N ALA A 5 -9.34 2.48 12.52
CA ALA A 5 -8.67 2.37 11.23
C ALA A 5 -8.21 0.93 10.94
N ALA A 6 -7.63 0.25 11.95
CA ALA A 6 -7.23 -1.14 11.83
C ALA A 6 -8.43 -2.06 11.55
N ARG A 7 -9.55 -1.84 12.24
CA ARG A 7 -10.81 -2.58 12.04
C ARG A 7 -11.39 -2.33 10.65
N ALA A 8 -11.47 -1.07 10.23
CA ALA A 8 -11.95 -0.71 8.89
C ALA A 8 -11.13 -1.37 7.80
N MET A 9 -9.79 -1.36 7.93
CA MET A 9 -8.89 -2.02 6.99
C MET A 9 -9.09 -3.54 6.94
N ALA A 10 -9.33 -4.19 8.08
CA ALA A 10 -9.64 -5.62 8.14
C ALA A 10 -10.94 -5.94 7.37
N TYR A 11 -12.00 -5.18 7.61
CA TYR A 11 -13.28 -5.41 6.93
C TYR A 11 -13.21 -5.13 5.43
N VAL A 12 -12.54 -4.07 5.00
CA VAL A 12 -12.35 -3.77 3.57
C VAL A 12 -11.57 -4.88 2.88
N THR A 13 -10.54 -5.40 3.53
CA THR A 13 -9.74 -6.51 2.99
C THR A 13 -10.58 -7.79 2.91
N ALA A 14 -11.30 -8.14 3.97
CA ALA A 14 -12.17 -9.32 3.98
C ALA A 14 -13.24 -9.24 2.87
N ARG A 15 -13.90 -8.10 2.75
CA ARG A 15 -14.90 -7.87 1.69
C ARG A 15 -14.30 -8.01 0.29
N SER A 16 -13.08 -7.50 0.06
CA SER A 16 -12.42 -7.65 -1.24
C SER A 16 -12.12 -9.12 -1.58
N VAL A 17 -11.88 -9.96 -0.57
CA VAL A 17 -11.76 -11.42 -0.75
C VAL A 17 -13.10 -12.04 -1.12
N ASP A 18 -14.16 -11.69 -0.40
CA ASP A 18 -15.52 -12.20 -0.64
C ASP A 18 -16.05 -11.79 -2.02
N ASP A 19 -15.75 -10.58 -2.46
CA ASP A 19 -16.13 -10.04 -3.78
C ASP A 19 -15.30 -10.65 -4.92
N GLY A 20 -14.34 -11.53 -4.66
CA GLY A 20 -13.52 -12.21 -5.66
C GLY A 20 -12.55 -11.28 -6.40
N ALA A 21 -11.99 -10.29 -5.72
CA ALA A 21 -10.99 -9.39 -6.31
C ALA A 21 -9.76 -10.17 -6.84
N ASP A 22 -9.00 -9.53 -7.74
CA ASP A 22 -7.77 -10.12 -8.29
C ASP A 22 -6.81 -10.61 -7.20
N MET A 23 -6.24 -11.79 -7.37
CA MET A 23 -5.40 -12.46 -6.38
C MET A 23 -4.17 -11.63 -5.98
N ASN A 24 -3.55 -10.90 -6.93
CA ASN A 24 -2.41 -10.05 -6.62
C ASN A 24 -2.82 -8.86 -5.74
N ARG A 25 -3.98 -8.28 -6.04
CA ARG A 25 -4.57 -7.22 -5.21
C ARG A 25 -4.94 -7.73 -3.82
N ILE A 26 -5.57 -8.90 -3.72
CA ILE A 26 -5.88 -9.54 -2.42
C ILE A 26 -4.59 -9.75 -1.62
N ARG A 27 -3.57 -10.33 -2.23
CA ARG A 27 -2.27 -10.58 -1.58
C ARG A 27 -1.64 -9.31 -1.04
N ARG A 28 -1.69 -8.23 -1.80
CA ARG A 28 -1.23 -6.91 -1.36
C ARG A 28 -2.04 -6.40 -0.18
N MET A 29 -3.38 -6.40 -0.29
CA MET A 29 -4.28 -5.89 0.76
C MET A 29 -4.15 -6.67 2.06
N VAL A 30 -4.05 -7.99 2.01
CA VAL A 30 -3.85 -8.85 3.19
C VAL A 30 -2.51 -8.53 3.86
N SER A 31 -1.43 -8.38 3.08
CA SER A 31 -0.11 -8.04 3.63
C SER A 31 -0.09 -6.66 4.29
N GLN A 32 -0.71 -5.66 3.65
CA GLN A 32 -0.87 -4.32 4.21
C GLN A 32 -1.69 -4.33 5.50
N SER A 33 -2.82 -5.03 5.48
CA SER A 33 -3.71 -5.15 6.65
C SER A 33 -3.00 -5.82 7.80
N LYS A 34 -2.33 -6.95 7.57
CA LYS A 34 -1.58 -7.66 8.60
C LYS A 34 -0.56 -6.74 9.27
N LYS A 35 0.27 -6.07 8.49
CA LYS A 35 1.28 -5.15 9.01
C LYS A 35 0.64 -4.00 9.81
N PHE A 36 -0.29 -3.27 9.21
CA PHE A 36 -0.90 -2.10 9.84
C PHE A 36 -1.65 -2.44 11.14
N ILE A 37 -2.43 -3.54 11.13
CA ILE A 37 -3.22 -3.96 12.28
C ILE A 37 -2.31 -4.37 13.44
N THR A 38 -1.28 -5.19 13.18
CA THR A 38 -0.39 -5.67 14.25
C THR A 38 0.44 -4.54 14.86
N GLU A 39 0.96 -3.62 14.05
CA GLU A 39 1.71 -2.45 14.54
C GLU A 39 0.80 -1.47 15.30
N SER A 40 -0.43 -1.26 14.84
CA SER A 40 -1.41 -0.41 15.53
C SER A 40 -1.80 -1.00 16.88
N CYS A 41 -2.09 -2.30 16.94
CA CYS A 41 -2.38 -3.00 18.21
C CYS A 41 -1.20 -2.90 19.19
N GLN A 42 0.02 -3.11 18.71
CA GLN A 42 1.22 -2.99 19.53
C GLN A 42 1.36 -1.60 20.14
N LYS A 43 1.15 -0.56 19.34
CA LYS A 43 1.20 0.83 19.80
C LYS A 43 0.11 1.14 20.85
N VAL A 44 -1.10 0.64 20.63
CA VAL A 44 -2.22 0.83 21.58
C VAL A 44 -1.92 0.14 22.90
N VAL A 45 -1.49 -1.12 22.90
CA VAL A 45 -1.19 -1.86 24.13
C VAL A 45 -0.01 -1.24 24.86
N HIS A 46 1.04 -0.83 24.13
CA HIS A 46 2.18 -0.10 24.71
C HIS A 46 1.73 1.18 25.46
N ASN A 47 0.90 1.99 24.81
CA ASN A 47 0.37 3.21 25.43
C ASN A 47 -0.53 2.91 26.65
N SER A 48 -1.32 1.84 26.57
CA SER A 48 -2.18 1.41 27.68
C SER A 48 -1.35 0.99 28.90
N MET A 49 -0.26 0.26 28.69
CA MET A 49 0.70 -0.06 29.77
C MET A 49 1.31 1.20 30.38
N GLN A 50 1.65 2.18 29.56
CA GLN A 50 2.22 3.44 30.05
C GLN A 50 1.23 4.21 30.94
N VAL A 51 -0.06 4.25 30.55
CA VAL A 51 -1.14 4.89 31.34
C VAL A 51 -1.36 4.15 32.67
N MET A 52 -1.32 2.82 32.67
CA MET A 52 -1.48 2.02 33.89
C MET A 52 -0.28 2.11 34.82
N GLY A 53 0.88 2.49 34.32
CA GLY A 53 2.11 2.61 35.14
C GLY A 53 2.70 1.28 35.57
N GLY A 54 3.47 1.26 36.66
CA GLY A 54 4.25 0.09 37.09
C GLY A 54 3.45 -1.18 37.33
N ILE A 55 2.17 -1.09 37.69
CA ILE A 55 1.31 -2.25 37.92
C ILE A 55 1.06 -3.05 36.61
N ALA A 56 1.10 -2.40 35.45
CA ALA A 56 0.95 -3.03 34.15
C ALA A 56 2.10 -3.98 33.81
N TYR A 57 3.26 -3.80 34.43
CA TYR A 57 4.42 -4.67 34.27
C TYR A 57 4.34 -5.96 35.11
N THR A 58 3.42 -6.02 36.04
CA THR A 58 3.19 -7.17 36.91
C THR A 58 2.11 -8.09 36.32
N ASN A 59 2.01 -9.32 36.83
CA ASN A 59 0.97 -10.28 36.41
C ASN A 59 -0.40 -10.05 37.09
N VAL A 60 -0.59 -8.95 37.81
CA VAL A 60 -1.88 -8.60 38.45
C VAL A 60 -2.97 -8.35 37.40
N PHE A 61 -2.60 -7.72 36.29
CA PHE A 61 -3.49 -7.50 35.15
C PHE A 61 -3.01 -8.23 33.90
N PRO A 62 -3.91 -8.66 33.01
CA PRO A 62 -3.54 -9.44 31.83
C PRO A 62 -2.77 -8.64 30.76
N ILE A 63 -2.57 -7.35 30.94
CA ILE A 63 -2.00 -6.48 29.91
C ILE A 63 -0.54 -6.84 29.58
N GLU A 64 0.25 -7.32 30.51
CA GLU A 64 1.63 -7.78 30.29
C GLU A 64 1.65 -8.98 29.32
N ARG A 65 0.69 -9.90 29.45
CA ARG A 65 0.54 -11.05 28.55
C ARG A 65 0.07 -10.58 27.17
N ILE A 66 -0.93 -9.70 27.14
CA ILE A 66 -1.41 -9.10 25.87
C ILE A 66 -0.29 -8.41 25.12
N TYR A 67 0.61 -7.70 25.82
CA TYR A 67 1.77 -7.05 25.20
C TYR A 67 2.70 -8.06 24.51
N ARG A 68 2.98 -9.17 25.14
CA ARG A 68 3.80 -10.26 24.56
C ARG A 68 3.10 -10.90 23.35
N ASP A 69 1.80 -11.17 23.47
CA ASP A 69 1.00 -11.80 22.42
C ASP A 69 0.92 -10.88 21.17
N VAL A 70 0.68 -9.59 21.38
CA VAL A 70 0.66 -8.61 20.29
C VAL A 70 2.05 -8.45 19.64
N ARG A 71 3.13 -8.56 20.43
CA ARG A 71 4.48 -8.55 19.85
C ARG A 71 4.72 -9.77 18.96
N LEU A 72 4.27 -10.93 19.36
CA LEU A 72 4.35 -12.14 18.55
C LEU A 72 3.61 -11.97 17.21
N ALA A 73 2.47 -11.29 17.21
CA ALA A 73 1.68 -11.07 16.00
C ALA A 73 2.44 -10.32 14.87
N SER A 74 3.42 -9.48 15.22
CA SER A 74 4.28 -8.80 14.24
C SER A 74 5.45 -9.65 13.72
N ILE A 75 5.70 -10.81 14.35
CA ILE A 75 6.85 -11.68 14.04
C ILE A 75 6.43 -12.91 13.25
N TRP A 76 5.37 -13.60 13.67
CA TRP A 76 4.96 -14.86 13.06
C TRP A 76 4.23 -14.69 11.72
N THR A 77 4.09 -15.79 10.97
CA THR A 77 3.36 -15.86 9.68
C THR A 77 3.75 -14.75 8.67
N GLY A 78 5.01 -14.36 8.71
CA GLY A 78 5.58 -13.25 7.96
C GLY A 78 5.74 -12.00 8.82
N THR A 79 6.99 -11.60 9.01
CA THR A 79 7.29 -10.39 9.79
C THR A 79 6.74 -9.12 9.13
N SER A 80 6.66 -8.02 9.87
CA SER A 80 6.26 -6.72 9.32
C SER A 80 7.10 -6.29 8.11
N GLU A 81 8.39 -6.64 8.10
CA GLU A 81 9.32 -6.37 7.01
C GLU A 81 8.98 -7.21 5.76
N VAL A 82 8.73 -8.52 5.95
CA VAL A 82 8.27 -9.40 4.86
C VAL A 82 6.94 -8.93 4.28
N MET A 83 6.00 -8.50 5.11
CA MET A 83 4.73 -7.92 4.65
C MET A 83 4.95 -6.65 3.84
N SER A 84 5.92 -5.81 4.22
CA SER A 84 6.30 -4.61 3.45
C SER A 84 6.88 -4.98 2.08
N MET A 85 7.76 -5.98 2.04
CA MET A 85 8.35 -6.47 0.78
C MET A 85 7.27 -7.01 -0.18
N ILE A 86 6.35 -7.84 0.33
CA ILE A 86 5.24 -8.38 -0.47
C ILE A 86 4.37 -7.23 -0.99
N THR A 87 4.03 -6.28 -0.12
CA THR A 87 3.22 -5.12 -0.50
C THR A 87 3.88 -4.31 -1.62
N ALA A 88 5.17 -3.99 -1.48
CA ALA A 88 5.92 -3.26 -2.49
C ALA A 88 5.99 -4.05 -3.81
N HIS A 89 6.32 -5.35 -3.75
CA HIS A 89 6.40 -6.21 -4.91
C HIS A 89 5.08 -6.25 -5.71
N GLU A 90 3.95 -6.48 -5.03
CA GLU A 90 2.65 -6.54 -5.72
C GLU A 90 2.23 -5.18 -6.25
N TRP A 91 2.58 -4.09 -5.54
CA TRP A 91 2.30 -2.73 -6.00
C TRP A 91 3.09 -2.38 -7.26
N TYR A 92 4.39 -2.73 -7.31
CA TYR A 92 5.22 -2.55 -8.51
C TYR A 92 4.71 -3.38 -9.68
N ARG A 93 4.27 -4.62 -9.45
CA ARG A 93 3.66 -5.45 -10.50
C ARG A 93 2.42 -4.79 -11.09
N GLU A 94 1.52 -4.29 -10.26
CA GLU A 94 0.33 -3.56 -10.72
C GLU A 94 0.72 -2.31 -11.52
N TYR A 95 1.66 -1.51 -10.99
CA TYR A 95 2.13 -0.29 -11.63
C TYR A 95 2.73 -0.55 -13.01
N PHE A 96 3.66 -1.49 -13.12
CA PHE A 96 4.30 -1.81 -14.39
C PHE A 96 3.34 -2.46 -15.38
N ALA A 97 2.38 -3.27 -14.92
CA ALA A 97 1.35 -3.83 -15.78
C ALA A 97 0.40 -2.76 -16.34
N GLN A 98 0.06 -1.75 -15.54
CA GLN A 98 -0.72 -0.61 -15.99
C GLN A 98 0.09 0.26 -16.97
N LYS A 99 1.35 0.57 -16.63
CA LYS A 99 2.23 1.34 -17.48
C LYS A 99 2.48 0.66 -18.83
N ALA A 100 2.66 -0.67 -18.87
CA ALA A 100 2.82 -1.41 -20.11
C ALA A 100 1.57 -1.31 -21.02
N LYS A 101 0.37 -1.34 -20.42
CA LYS A 101 -0.89 -1.15 -21.16
C LYS A 101 -1.05 0.30 -21.65
N GLN A 102 -0.59 1.26 -20.88
CA GLN A 102 -0.68 2.68 -21.16
C GLN A 102 0.36 3.08 -22.22
N THR A 103 1.59 2.56 -22.13
CA THR A 103 2.67 2.83 -23.09
C THR A 103 2.32 2.38 -24.51
N THR A 104 1.54 1.28 -24.68
CA THR A 104 1.10 0.85 -26.01
C THR A 104 0.10 1.84 -26.62
N ARG A 105 -0.77 2.44 -25.80
CA ARG A 105 -1.75 3.43 -26.22
C ARG A 105 -1.13 4.81 -26.40
N ASP A 106 -0.28 5.21 -25.45
CA ASP A 106 0.39 6.51 -25.46
C ASP A 106 1.47 6.58 -26.56
N SER A 107 2.15 5.46 -26.88
CA SER A 107 3.12 5.42 -27.99
C SER A 107 2.46 5.57 -29.36
N GLU A 108 1.20 5.10 -29.52
CA GLU A 108 0.44 5.34 -30.76
C GLU A 108 -0.04 6.79 -30.85
N LEU A 109 -0.46 7.39 -29.72
CA LEU A 109 -0.87 8.80 -29.65
C LEU A 109 0.34 9.73 -29.78
N ASP A 110 1.44 9.45 -29.08
CA ASP A 110 2.68 10.21 -29.16
C ASP A 110 3.29 10.16 -30.57
N ALA A 111 3.20 9.03 -31.26
CA ALA A 111 3.64 8.90 -32.65
C ALA A 111 2.75 9.72 -33.61
N GLN A 112 1.48 9.82 -33.31
CA GLN A 112 0.53 10.60 -34.11
C GLN A 112 0.70 12.10 -33.84
N GLU A 113 0.87 12.52 -32.60
CA GLU A 113 1.18 13.91 -32.21
C GLU A 113 2.54 14.35 -32.76
N ALA A 114 3.57 13.51 -32.67
CA ALA A 114 4.88 13.78 -33.25
C ALA A 114 4.82 13.92 -34.78
N SER A 115 3.99 13.13 -35.47
CA SER A 115 3.76 13.26 -36.91
C SER A 115 3.02 14.54 -37.28
N ASP A 116 2.16 15.03 -36.41
CA ASP A 116 1.45 16.29 -36.62
C ASP A 116 2.35 17.51 -36.30
N ASP A 117 3.24 17.38 -35.32
CA ASP A 117 4.27 18.41 -35.02
C ASP A 117 5.33 18.49 -36.09
N GLU A 118 5.77 17.39 -36.69
CA GLU A 118 6.68 17.39 -37.88
C GLU A 118 6.09 18.18 -39.05
N LYS A 119 4.79 18.11 -39.26
CA LYS A 119 4.12 18.92 -40.29
C LYS A 119 4.13 20.43 -40.02
N ILE A 120 4.22 20.81 -38.75
CA ILE A 120 4.33 22.24 -38.34
C ILE A 120 5.73 22.79 -38.61
N TYR A 121 6.78 21.97 -38.48
CA TYR A 121 8.17 22.35 -38.74
C TYR A 121 8.55 22.37 -40.23
N ASP A 122 7.81 21.64 -41.06
CA ASP A 122 8.01 21.60 -42.53
C ASP A 122 7.30 22.74 -43.26
N ASP A 123 6.60 23.62 -42.51
CA ASP A 123 5.95 24.79 -43.09
C ASP A 123 6.99 25.92 -43.26
N ASP A 124 7.56 25.99 -44.45
CA ASP A 124 8.56 27.01 -44.93
C ASP A 124 8.14 28.47 -44.65
N ASP A 125 6.90 28.68 -44.20
CA ASP A 125 6.36 29.98 -43.90
C ASP A 125 6.72 30.54 -42.51
N MET A 126 7.16 29.66 -41.55
CA MET A 126 7.57 30.12 -40.23
C MET A 126 8.87 30.95 -40.25
N TRP A 127 9.78 30.65 -41.19
CA TRP A 127 11.04 31.41 -41.33
C TRP A 127 10.88 32.75 -42.08
N LYS A 128 9.74 32.95 -42.75
CA LYS A 128 9.41 34.18 -43.48
C LYS A 128 8.71 35.23 -42.62
N LYS A 129 8.19 34.90 -41.47
CA LYS A 129 7.68 35.85 -40.48
C LYS A 129 8.80 36.17 -39.51
N GLY A 130 9.63 37.16 -39.89
CA GLY A 130 10.73 37.65 -39.08
C GLY A 130 10.30 38.02 -37.66
N TRP A 131 11.27 37.89 -36.74
CA TRP A 131 11.21 38.34 -35.37
C TRP A 131 11.02 39.85 -35.30
#